data_102e5d31a4a379566842559984bfdd6a
#
_entry.id   102e5d31a4a379566842559984bfdd6a
#
_cell.length_a   1.000
_cell.length_b   1.000
_cell.length_c   1.000
_cell.angle_alpha   90.00
_cell.angle_beta   90.00
_cell.angle_gamma   90.00
#
_symmetry.space_group_name_H-M   'P 1'
#
loop_
_entity.id
_entity.type
_entity.pdbx_description
1 polymer ?
#
loop_
_entity_poly.entity_id
_entity_poly.type
_entity_poly.pdbx_seq_one_letter_code
_entity_poly.pdbx_strand_id
1 'polypeptide(L)'
;MGKVLWCKRKDGYGWQFPQGGLDNGETTVEAIYRETQEEVGLEKEDLRIIKESEDWFDYKVPEHRIPKYFRFKNSKFIGQTQKWFLAEILCEDSKINLNASSPVEFDDWTWASYWHPINSGVEFKKNTYRKVLTSFLPYYNNFVKNQKT
;
A
#
# COMPACT_ATOMS: atom_id res chain seq x y z
N MET A 1 -9.63 -12.53 -10.47
CA MET A 1 -9.90 -11.22 -11.07
C MET A 1 -10.53 -10.29 -10.05
N GLY A 2 -10.11 -9.03 -10.03
CA GLY A 2 -10.63 -8.05 -9.09
C GLY A 2 -10.12 -8.19 -7.65
N LYS A 3 -9.10 -9.00 -7.44
CA LYS A 3 -8.47 -9.15 -6.13
C LYS A 3 -7.33 -8.13 -5.99
N VAL A 4 -7.01 -7.81 -4.74
CA VAL A 4 -5.92 -6.87 -4.42
C VAL A 4 -4.73 -7.61 -3.84
N LEU A 5 -3.53 -7.09 -4.11
CA LEU A 5 -2.30 -7.63 -3.54
C LEU A 5 -2.25 -7.26 -2.05
N TRP A 6 -2.16 -8.26 -1.19
CA TRP A 6 -2.21 -8.11 0.25
C TRP A 6 -0.97 -8.74 0.86
N CYS A 7 -0.24 -7.98 1.66
CA CYS A 7 1.10 -8.35 2.12
C CYS A 7 1.18 -8.46 3.63
N LYS A 8 1.89 -9.49 4.10
CA LYS A 8 2.11 -9.73 5.52
C LYS A 8 3.42 -9.08 5.96
N ARG A 9 3.36 -8.25 6.99
CA ARG A 9 4.54 -7.58 7.55
C ARG A 9 5.48 -8.60 8.18
N LYS A 10 6.77 -8.43 7.90
CA LYS A 10 7.82 -9.27 8.47
C LYS A 10 7.91 -9.13 9.99
N ASP A 11 7.55 -7.95 10.54
CA ASP A 11 7.62 -7.68 11.97
C ASP A 11 6.52 -8.36 12.79
N GLY A 12 5.58 -9.03 12.15
CA GLY A 12 4.49 -9.75 12.82
C GLY A 12 3.31 -8.89 13.23
N TYR A 13 3.28 -7.60 12.87
CA TYR A 13 2.19 -6.70 13.25
C TYR A 13 0.95 -6.78 12.36
N GLY A 14 0.95 -7.67 11.38
CA GLY A 14 -0.24 -7.91 10.57
C GLY A 14 -0.03 -7.71 9.09
N TRP A 15 -1.12 -7.54 8.37
CA TRP A 15 -1.15 -7.43 6.92
C TRP A 15 -1.46 -5.99 6.51
N GLN A 16 -0.89 -5.57 5.38
CA GLN A 16 -1.11 -4.23 4.84
C GLN A 16 -0.87 -4.19 3.33
N PHE A 17 -1.29 -3.07 2.70
CA PHE A 17 -0.89 -2.77 1.33
C PHE A 17 0.57 -2.32 1.31
N PRO A 18 1.28 -2.53 0.18
CA PRO A 18 2.59 -1.91 -0.01
C PRO A 18 2.48 -0.38 0.14
N GLN A 19 3.45 0.21 0.81
CA GLN A 19 3.49 1.66 1.02
C GLN A 19 4.91 2.12 1.29
N GLY A 20 5.15 3.41 1.06
CA GLY A 20 6.42 4.04 1.39
C GLY A 20 6.32 5.55 1.38
N GLY A 21 7.44 6.22 1.65
CA GLY A 21 7.52 7.66 1.70
C GLY A 21 8.08 8.27 0.44
N LEU A 22 7.93 9.60 0.32
CA LEU A 22 8.54 10.37 -0.76
C LEU A 22 9.99 10.69 -0.43
N ASP A 23 10.90 10.50 -1.38
CA ASP A 23 12.25 11.00 -1.28
C ASP A 23 12.30 12.45 -1.78
N ASN A 24 13.34 13.18 -1.40
CA ASN A 24 13.52 14.57 -1.79
C ASN A 24 13.50 14.74 -3.31
N GLY A 25 12.63 15.63 -3.79
CA GLY A 25 12.51 15.92 -5.23
C GLY A 25 11.74 14.88 -6.02
N GLU A 26 11.24 13.86 -5.38
CA GLU A 26 10.49 12.76 -6.01
C GLU A 26 9.02 13.14 -6.16
N THR A 27 8.42 12.85 -7.33
CA THR A 27 6.97 12.97 -7.49
C THR A 27 6.27 11.77 -6.85
N THR A 28 4.96 11.89 -6.61
CA THR A 28 4.17 10.79 -6.06
C THR A 28 4.19 9.56 -6.97
N VAL A 29 4.15 9.77 -8.30
CA VAL A 29 4.20 8.67 -9.28
C VAL A 29 5.56 7.99 -9.26
N GLU A 30 6.65 8.74 -9.20
CA GLU A 30 7.99 8.17 -9.09
C GLU A 30 8.13 7.35 -7.82
N ALA A 31 7.58 7.86 -6.70
CA ALA A 31 7.62 7.17 -5.41
C ALA A 31 6.89 5.83 -5.46
N ILE A 32 5.70 5.77 -6.06
CA ILE A 32 4.95 4.51 -6.10
C ILE A 32 5.68 3.44 -6.93
N TYR A 33 6.32 3.83 -8.02
CA TYR A 33 7.11 2.88 -8.81
C TYR A 33 8.32 2.39 -8.03
N ARG A 34 9.04 3.29 -7.36
CA ARG A 34 10.20 2.94 -6.54
C ARG A 34 9.82 2.02 -5.39
N GLU A 35 8.81 2.38 -4.62
CA GLU A 35 8.36 1.60 -3.45
C GLU A 35 7.85 0.21 -3.87
N THR A 36 7.12 0.12 -4.97
CA THR A 36 6.63 -1.16 -5.47
C THR A 36 7.79 -2.07 -5.87
N GLN A 37 8.81 -1.51 -6.50
CA GLN A 37 10.01 -2.27 -6.86
C GLN A 37 10.75 -2.74 -5.61
N GLU A 38 10.93 -1.86 -4.63
CA GLU A 38 11.65 -2.19 -3.40
C GLU A 38 10.91 -3.24 -2.55
N GLU A 39 9.60 -3.10 -2.39
CA GLU A 39 8.83 -3.93 -1.47
C GLU A 39 8.37 -5.26 -2.06
N VAL A 40 7.97 -5.28 -3.33
CA VAL A 40 7.39 -6.47 -3.96
C VAL A 40 8.08 -6.88 -5.27
N GLY A 41 9.14 -6.18 -5.67
CA GLY A 41 9.97 -6.58 -6.81
C GLY A 41 9.37 -6.33 -8.18
N LEU A 42 8.30 -5.56 -8.28
CA LEU A 42 7.68 -5.27 -9.57
C LEU A 42 8.28 -4.02 -10.20
N GLU A 43 8.63 -4.13 -11.47
CA GLU A 43 9.16 -3.01 -12.25
C GLU A 43 8.03 -2.13 -12.77
N LYS A 44 8.38 -0.96 -13.27
CA LYS A 44 7.42 -0.02 -13.84
C LYS A 44 6.57 -0.66 -14.96
N GLU A 45 7.19 -1.50 -15.78
CA GLU A 45 6.53 -2.19 -16.89
C GLU A 45 5.49 -3.21 -16.42
N ASP A 46 5.58 -3.65 -15.18
CA ASP A 46 4.67 -4.62 -14.59
C ASP A 46 3.39 -3.98 -14.03
N LEU A 47 3.30 -2.66 -14.06
CA LEU A 47 2.18 -1.91 -13.49
C LEU A 47 1.54 -0.96 -14.49
N ARG A 48 0.23 -0.81 -14.38
CA ARG A 48 -0.51 0.25 -15.07
C ARG A 48 -1.32 1.01 -14.04
N ILE A 49 -1.00 2.29 -13.83
CA ILE A 49 -1.76 3.13 -12.91
C ILE A 49 -3.12 3.44 -13.51
N ILE A 50 -4.18 3.12 -12.77
CA ILE A 50 -5.56 3.39 -13.16
C ILE A 50 -5.99 4.76 -12.63
N LYS A 51 -5.65 5.05 -11.36
CA LYS A 51 -6.04 6.31 -10.72
C LYS A 51 -5.11 6.65 -9.57
N GLU A 52 -4.68 7.90 -9.50
CA GLU A 52 -4.05 8.47 -8.31
C GLU A 52 -5.15 9.12 -7.47
N SER A 53 -5.12 8.97 -6.14
CA SER A 53 -6.11 9.60 -5.27
C SER A 53 -6.06 11.12 -5.39
N GLU A 54 -7.22 11.77 -5.36
CA GLU A 54 -7.29 13.23 -5.37
C GLU A 54 -6.85 13.79 -4.02
N ASP A 55 -7.23 13.10 -2.95
CA ASP A 55 -6.94 13.51 -1.57
C ASP A 55 -5.68 12.84 -1.04
N TRP A 56 -5.10 13.47 -0.02
CA TRP A 56 -4.10 12.88 0.85
C TRP A 56 -4.82 12.25 2.03
N PHE A 57 -4.41 11.05 2.43
CA PHE A 57 -5.03 10.31 3.53
C PHE A 57 -4.05 10.16 4.68
N ASP A 58 -4.53 10.35 5.90
CA ASP A 58 -3.72 10.30 7.11
C ASP A 58 -4.04 9.07 7.96
N TYR A 59 -3.03 8.59 8.67
CA TYR A 59 -3.26 7.72 9.82
C TYR A 59 -2.25 8.07 10.92
N LYS A 60 -2.64 7.77 12.17
CA LYS A 60 -1.78 7.95 13.34
C LYS A 60 -1.31 6.59 13.84
N VAL A 61 -0.02 6.50 14.17
CA VAL A 61 0.54 5.31 14.80
C VAL A 61 0.18 5.36 16.30
N PRO A 62 -0.38 4.28 16.89
CA PRO A 62 -0.67 4.24 18.32
C PRO A 62 0.59 4.45 19.15
N GLU A 63 0.46 5.14 20.28
CA GLU A 63 1.59 5.52 21.12
C GLU A 63 2.46 4.32 21.52
N HIS A 64 1.85 3.20 21.86
CA HIS A 64 2.57 2.00 22.30
C HIS A 64 3.42 1.36 21.18
N ARG A 65 3.21 1.75 19.92
CA ARG A 65 3.98 1.25 18.77
C ARG A 65 4.99 2.27 18.26
N ILE A 66 5.10 3.40 18.92
CA ILE A 66 6.06 4.44 18.57
C ILE A 66 7.41 4.10 19.22
N PRO A 67 8.52 4.05 18.45
CA PRO A 67 9.84 3.85 19.03
C PRO A 67 10.14 4.90 20.09
N LYS A 68 10.79 4.48 21.19
CA LYS A 68 11.07 5.36 22.33
C LYS A 68 11.75 6.66 21.94
N TYR A 69 12.69 6.63 21.00
CA TYR A 69 13.42 7.83 20.64
C TYR A 69 12.54 8.89 19.97
N PHE A 70 11.48 8.50 19.27
CA PHE A 70 10.50 9.44 18.72
C PHE A 70 9.67 10.12 19.81
N ARG A 71 9.41 9.41 20.93
CA ARG A 71 8.67 9.97 22.06
C ARG A 71 9.46 11.12 22.72
N PHE A 72 10.78 11.01 22.78
CA PHE A 72 11.64 12.04 23.37
C PHE A 72 11.74 13.31 22.52
N LYS A 73 11.41 13.26 21.25
CA LYS A 73 11.47 14.43 20.37
C LYS A 73 10.21 15.28 20.40
N ASN A 74 9.28 14.99 21.31
CA ASN A 74 8.01 15.75 21.46
C ASN A 74 7.23 15.94 20.17
N SER A 75 7.27 14.97 19.28
CA SER A 75 6.46 15.01 18.08
C SER A 75 5.00 14.80 18.46
N LYS A 76 4.18 15.83 18.28
CA LYS A 76 2.74 15.77 18.60
C LYS A 76 1.97 14.91 17.60
N PHE A 77 2.55 14.66 16.44
CA PHE A 77 1.93 13.85 15.40
C PHE A 77 2.93 12.80 14.93
N ILE A 78 2.57 11.55 15.14
CA ILE A 78 3.34 10.42 14.62
C ILE A 78 2.40 9.57 13.78
N GLY A 79 2.60 9.64 12.48
CA GLY A 79 1.79 8.95 11.49
C GLY A 79 2.31 9.30 10.12
N GLN A 80 1.48 9.08 9.11
CA GLN A 80 1.84 9.40 7.73
C GLN A 80 0.66 10.02 7.00
N THR A 81 1.01 10.90 6.05
CA THR A 81 0.08 11.43 5.07
C THR A 81 0.45 10.82 3.74
N GLN A 82 -0.51 10.18 3.07
CA GLN A 82 -0.26 9.36 1.89
C GLN A 82 -1.11 9.75 0.70
N LYS A 83 -0.50 9.73 -0.49
CA LYS A 83 -1.22 9.60 -1.75
C LYS A 83 -1.36 8.12 -2.06
N TRP A 84 -2.50 7.75 -2.62
CA TRP A 84 -2.80 6.36 -2.95
C TRP A 84 -2.98 6.18 -4.45
N PHE A 85 -2.71 4.98 -4.91
CA PHE A 85 -2.82 4.64 -6.33
C PHE A 85 -3.58 3.34 -6.47
N LEU A 86 -4.51 3.34 -7.40
CA LEU A 86 -5.12 2.09 -7.89
C LEU A 86 -4.36 1.72 -9.16
N ALA A 87 -3.75 0.54 -9.17
CA ALA A 87 -2.96 0.09 -10.30
C ALA A 87 -3.28 -1.37 -10.64
N GLU A 88 -3.13 -1.70 -11.90
CA GLU A 88 -3.23 -3.08 -12.38
C GLU A 88 -1.84 -3.69 -12.44
N ILE A 89 -1.73 -4.94 -11.96
CA ILE A 89 -0.52 -5.73 -12.10
C ILE A 89 -0.61 -6.48 -13.43
N LEU A 90 0.36 -6.28 -14.31
CA LEU A 90 0.35 -6.77 -15.69
C LEU A 90 1.15 -8.07 -15.87
N CYS A 91 1.92 -8.46 -14.85
CA CYS A 91 2.81 -9.62 -14.93
C CYS A 91 2.23 -10.83 -14.20
N GLU A 92 2.90 -11.97 -14.34
CA GLU A 92 2.56 -13.19 -13.62
C GLU A 92 2.97 -13.10 -12.15
N ASP A 93 2.29 -13.86 -11.29
CA ASP A 93 2.54 -13.90 -9.85
C ASP A 93 4.00 -14.25 -9.52
N SER A 94 4.62 -15.06 -10.37
CA SER A 94 6.02 -15.49 -10.17
C SER A 94 7.02 -14.33 -10.16
N LYS A 95 6.64 -13.16 -10.68
CA LYS A 95 7.51 -11.97 -10.66
C LYS A 95 7.49 -11.26 -9.30
N ILE A 96 6.51 -11.52 -8.46
CA ILE A 96 6.45 -10.90 -7.13
C ILE A 96 7.60 -11.45 -6.28
N ASN A 97 8.47 -10.55 -5.82
CA ASN A 97 9.67 -10.90 -5.08
C ASN A 97 9.80 -10.00 -3.85
N LEU A 98 9.48 -10.54 -2.68
CA LEU A 98 9.51 -9.80 -1.42
C LEU A 98 10.95 -9.54 -0.93
N ASN A 99 11.95 -10.17 -1.56
CA ASN A 99 13.35 -10.02 -1.20
C ASN A 99 14.13 -9.17 -2.20
N ALA A 100 13.44 -8.36 -2.99
CA ALA A 100 14.07 -7.54 -4.04
C ALA A 100 14.99 -6.46 -3.47
N SER A 101 14.73 -6.00 -2.27
CA SER A 101 15.53 -4.95 -1.61
C SER A 101 15.72 -5.25 -0.13
N SER A 102 16.68 -4.57 0.48
CA SER A 102 16.95 -4.68 1.91
C SER A 102 16.76 -3.30 2.56
N PRO A 103 16.09 -3.21 3.74
CA PRO A 103 15.52 -4.32 4.50
C PRO A 103 14.23 -4.88 3.88
N VAL A 104 13.96 -6.15 4.14
CA VAL A 104 12.73 -6.80 3.69
C VAL A 104 11.57 -6.33 4.55
N GLU A 105 10.50 -5.85 3.90
CA GLU A 105 9.31 -5.34 4.60
C GLU A 105 8.25 -6.42 4.83
N PHE A 106 8.10 -7.34 3.88
CA PHE A 106 7.07 -8.37 3.90
C PHE A 106 7.69 -9.75 3.79
N ASP A 107 7.07 -10.75 4.45
CA ASP A 107 7.51 -12.13 4.36
C ASP A 107 6.46 -13.06 3.73
N ASP A 108 5.31 -12.54 3.36
CA ASP A 108 4.28 -13.29 2.65
C ASP A 108 3.33 -12.34 1.92
N TRP A 109 2.61 -12.87 0.93
CA TRP A 109 1.59 -12.13 0.20
C TRP A 109 0.49 -13.04 -0.30
N THR A 110 -0.66 -12.48 -0.59
CA THR A 110 -1.80 -13.20 -1.17
C THR A 110 -2.66 -12.27 -1.99
N TRP A 111 -3.49 -12.84 -2.84
CA TRP A 111 -4.58 -12.10 -3.48
C TRP A 111 -5.79 -12.13 -2.56
N ALA A 112 -6.30 -10.97 -2.19
CA ALA A 112 -7.45 -10.83 -1.30
C ALA A 112 -8.61 -10.14 -2.02
N SER A 113 -9.83 -10.35 -1.54
CA SER A 113 -10.98 -9.61 -2.06
C SER A 113 -10.83 -8.13 -1.76
N TYR A 114 -11.47 -7.29 -2.57
CA TYR A 114 -11.31 -5.82 -2.52
C TYR A 114 -11.55 -5.22 -1.13
N TRP A 115 -12.56 -5.72 -0.42
CA TRP A 115 -12.92 -5.18 0.90
C TRP A 115 -12.25 -5.89 2.08
N HIS A 116 -11.53 -6.96 1.82
CA HIS A 116 -10.85 -7.73 2.88
C HIS A 116 -9.93 -6.88 3.77
N PRO A 117 -9.15 -5.92 3.22
CA PRO A 117 -8.24 -5.10 4.03
C PRO A 117 -8.90 -4.32 5.16
N ILE A 118 -10.17 -3.98 5.03
CA ILE A 118 -10.91 -3.25 6.08
C ILE A 118 -11.06 -4.10 7.34
N ASN A 119 -11.20 -5.42 7.17
CA ASN A 119 -11.48 -6.33 8.28
C ASN A 119 -10.24 -6.96 8.90
N SER A 120 -9.16 -7.10 8.12
CA SER A 120 -7.99 -7.88 8.56
C SER A 120 -6.66 -7.14 8.45
N GLY A 121 -6.67 -5.85 8.12
CA GLY A 121 -5.46 -5.05 8.05
C GLY A 121 -4.95 -4.63 9.42
N VAL A 122 -3.80 -3.98 9.43
CA VAL A 122 -3.25 -3.36 10.63
C VAL A 122 -4.30 -2.40 11.22
N GLU A 123 -4.60 -2.57 12.51
CA GLU A 123 -5.77 -1.94 13.16
C GLU A 123 -5.84 -0.43 12.95
N PHE A 124 -4.74 0.29 13.16
CA PHE A 124 -4.76 1.75 13.06
C PHE A 124 -4.82 2.26 11.62
N LYS A 125 -4.72 1.38 10.62
CA LYS A 125 -4.83 1.73 9.19
C LYS A 125 -6.19 1.43 8.59
N LYS A 126 -7.05 0.69 9.29
CA LYS A 126 -8.34 0.22 8.74
C LYS A 126 -9.25 1.36 8.28
N ASN A 127 -9.31 2.44 9.04
CA ASN A 127 -10.15 3.58 8.69
C ASN A 127 -9.65 4.27 7.42
N THR A 128 -8.33 4.41 7.27
CA THR A 128 -7.72 4.94 6.06
C THR A 128 -8.03 4.04 4.87
N TYR A 129 -7.90 2.74 5.03
CA TYR A 129 -8.22 1.77 3.97
C TYR A 129 -9.69 1.89 3.52
N ARG A 130 -10.61 2.04 4.47
CA ARG A 130 -12.03 2.23 4.13
C ARG A 130 -12.23 3.45 3.26
N LYS A 131 -11.63 4.57 3.62
CA LYS A 131 -11.74 5.81 2.85
C LYS A 131 -11.15 5.68 1.46
N VAL A 132 -9.97 5.10 1.35
CA VAL A 132 -9.27 4.91 0.08
C VAL A 132 -10.05 3.98 -0.84
N LEU A 133 -10.45 2.81 -0.34
CA LEU A 133 -11.18 1.83 -1.14
C LEU A 133 -12.54 2.35 -1.57
N THR A 134 -13.19 3.14 -0.72
CA THR A 134 -14.46 3.80 -1.09
C THR A 134 -14.24 4.82 -2.20
N SER A 135 -13.17 5.61 -2.13
CA SER A 135 -12.88 6.62 -3.15
C SER A 135 -12.50 6.00 -4.50
N PHE A 136 -11.86 4.83 -4.49
CA PHE A 136 -11.46 4.13 -5.72
C PHE A 136 -12.57 3.24 -6.31
N LEU A 137 -13.66 3.04 -5.58
CA LEU A 137 -14.69 2.07 -5.98
C LEU A 137 -15.21 2.25 -7.40
N PRO A 138 -15.52 3.48 -7.88
CA PRO A 138 -15.99 3.65 -9.25
C PRO A 138 -14.96 3.20 -10.29
N TYR A 139 -13.69 3.49 -10.05
CA TYR A 139 -12.60 3.11 -10.95
C TYR A 139 -12.35 1.61 -10.93
N TYR A 140 -12.43 1.01 -9.75
CA TYR A 140 -12.31 -0.43 -9.57
C TYR A 140 -13.46 -1.18 -10.26
N ASN A 141 -14.70 -0.71 -10.10
CA ASN A 141 -15.86 -1.33 -10.73
C ASN A 141 -15.76 -1.25 -12.25
N ASN A 142 -15.30 -0.13 -12.78
CA ASN A 142 -15.09 0.04 -14.22
C ASN A 142 -14.01 -0.91 -14.74
N PHE A 143 -12.92 -1.05 -13.99
CA PHE A 143 -11.84 -1.99 -14.32
C PHE A 143 -12.35 -3.42 -14.38
N VAL A 144 -13.07 -3.88 -13.34
CA VAL A 144 -13.60 -5.24 -13.28
C VAL A 144 -14.60 -5.50 -14.41
N LYS A 145 -15.47 -4.52 -14.71
CA LYS A 145 -16.43 -4.62 -15.81
C LYS A 145 -15.72 -4.82 -17.16
N ASN A 146 -14.63 -4.08 -17.39
CA ASN A 146 -13.88 -4.15 -18.64
C ASN A 146 -13.12 -5.48 -18.80
N GLN A 147 -12.76 -6.14 -17.70
CA GLN A 147 -12.09 -7.43 -17.73
C GLN A 147 -13.02 -8.58 -18.15
N LYS A 148 -14.33 -8.39 -18.06
CA LYS A 148 -15.33 -9.41 -18.39
C LYS A 148 -15.68 -9.46 -19.89
N THR A 149 -15.16 -8.54 -20.69
CA THR A 149 -15.47 -8.49 -22.14
C THR A 149 -14.38 -9.11 -23.02
#